data_fc3a120e50e38168a2925327d514fe64
#
_entry.id   fc3a120e50e38168a2925327d514fe64
#
_cell.length_a   1.000
_cell.length_b   1.000
_cell.length_c   1.000
_cell.angle_alpha   90.00
_cell.angle_beta   90.00
_cell.angle_gamma   90.00
#
_symmetry.space_group_name_H-M   'P 1'
#
loop_
_entity.id
_entity.type
_entity.pdbx_description
1 polymer ?
#
loop_
_entity_poly.entity_id
_entity_poly.type
_entity_poly.pdbx_seq_one_letter_code
_entity_poly.pdbx_strand_id
1 'polypeptide(L)'
;IGKESIELCGGTHVENTSEIGAIKIISQSSVANGIRRLECVTGQNAFRFINNKLKTLEFVCDELKSTDDNVIDKIIGLQNELKSLKKKNILYSKDFLTNLYKGYSGFNLKNNVICFLERIDDLDPNESRLLTDIIKSNHNKSLSFLISESKKNITCYICVSKNIISSYNAKNLSRELNTKFNGKGGGNDTFATVVFSDTTFDKIKTFITEIIK
;
A
#
# COMPACT_ATOMS: atom_id res chain seq x y z
N ILE A 1 54.01 1.68 12.81
CA ILE A 1 53.92 1.47 11.36
C ILE A 1 54.74 2.61 10.70
N GLY A 2 56.03 2.30 10.44
CA GLY A 2 56.97 3.26 9.92
C GLY A 2 57.12 4.45 10.87
N LYS A 3 57.12 5.67 10.27
CA LYS A 3 57.10 6.94 11.00
C LYS A 3 55.70 7.53 11.14
N GLU A 4 54.69 6.89 10.55
CA GLU A 4 53.33 7.45 10.39
C GLU A 4 52.43 7.18 11.61
N SER A 5 52.64 6.05 12.30
CA SER A 5 51.88 5.71 13.50
C SER A 5 52.73 4.92 14.48
N ILE A 6 52.89 5.45 15.70
CA ILE A 6 53.65 4.82 16.80
C ILE A 6 52.75 4.83 18.03
N GLU A 7 52.20 3.66 18.36
CA GLU A 7 51.25 3.50 19.45
C GLU A 7 51.61 2.32 20.33
N LEU A 8 51.32 2.43 21.63
CA LEU A 8 51.46 1.27 22.55
C LEU A 8 50.33 0.30 22.32
N CYS A 9 50.67 -0.95 22.01
CA CYS A 9 49.68 -1.99 21.76
C CYS A 9 50.16 -3.31 22.43
N GLY A 10 49.26 -3.97 23.16
CA GLY A 10 49.50 -5.29 23.79
C GLY A 10 49.05 -6.49 22.93
N GLY A 11 48.60 -6.25 21.67
CA GLY A 11 48.13 -7.31 20.78
C GLY A 11 49.23 -7.96 19.96
N THR A 12 48.88 -9.02 19.24
CA THR A 12 49.76 -9.66 18.23
C THR A 12 49.68 -8.89 16.93
N HIS A 13 50.82 -8.73 16.27
CA HIS A 13 50.94 -8.01 15.02
C HIS A 13 51.47 -8.90 13.91
N VAL A 14 51.10 -8.60 12.66
CA VAL A 14 51.76 -9.15 11.49
C VAL A 14 53.12 -8.47 11.29
N GLU A 15 54.07 -9.15 10.72
CA GLU A 15 55.43 -8.60 10.48
C GLU A 15 55.39 -7.57 9.32
N ASN A 16 54.54 -7.80 8.35
CA ASN A 16 54.40 -6.95 7.17
C ASN A 16 52.94 -6.71 6.80
N THR A 17 52.58 -5.49 6.42
CA THR A 17 51.20 -5.12 6.02
C THR A 17 50.71 -5.90 4.81
N SER A 18 51.60 -6.43 3.96
CA SER A 18 51.25 -7.30 2.85
C SER A 18 50.58 -8.61 3.28
N GLU A 19 50.80 -9.08 4.51
CA GLU A 19 50.20 -10.29 5.08
C GLU A 19 48.70 -10.09 5.35
N ILE A 20 48.26 -8.85 5.53
CA ILE A 20 46.86 -8.51 5.73
C ILE A 20 46.04 -8.69 4.43
N GLY A 21 46.69 -8.51 3.28
CA GLY A 21 46.06 -8.61 1.97
C GLY A 21 45.04 -7.53 1.73
N ALA A 22 43.93 -7.87 1.06
CA ALA A 22 42.85 -6.91 0.76
C ALA A 22 42.14 -6.53 2.04
N ILE A 23 41.81 -5.23 2.18
CA ILE A 23 41.00 -4.69 3.26
C ILE A 23 39.73 -4.10 2.65
N LYS A 24 38.57 -4.49 3.19
CA LYS A 24 37.28 -3.90 2.82
C LYS A 24 36.58 -3.36 4.05
N ILE A 25 36.30 -2.05 4.05
CA ILE A 25 35.47 -1.42 5.08
C ILE A 25 34.02 -1.80 4.80
N ILE A 26 33.36 -2.40 5.81
CA ILE A 26 31.96 -2.84 5.75
C ILE A 26 31.05 -1.76 6.27
N SER A 27 31.38 -1.19 7.44
CA SER A 27 30.54 -0.18 8.08
C SER A 27 31.37 0.84 8.85
N GLN A 28 30.77 2.02 9.01
CA GLN A 28 31.25 3.08 9.90
C GLN A 28 30.07 3.53 10.75
N SER A 29 30.24 3.54 12.07
CA SER A 29 29.23 3.99 13.03
C SER A 29 29.81 4.91 14.09
N SER A 30 28.97 5.76 14.68
CA SER A 30 29.35 6.53 15.87
C SER A 30 29.02 5.72 17.12
N VAL A 31 29.96 5.57 18.03
CA VAL A 31 29.78 4.84 19.30
C VAL A 31 29.57 5.80 20.46
N ALA A 32 30.25 6.94 20.46
CA ALA A 32 30.11 8.01 21.43
C ALA A 32 30.51 9.34 20.80
N ASN A 33 30.38 10.44 21.54
CA ASN A 33 30.78 11.76 21.07
C ASN A 33 32.26 11.78 20.71
N GLY A 34 32.59 11.99 19.44
CA GLY A 34 33.95 12.00 18.90
C GLY A 34 34.57 10.61 18.65
N ILE A 35 33.89 9.49 18.98
CA ILE A 35 34.41 8.13 18.77
C ILE A 35 33.66 7.46 17.62
N ARG A 36 34.43 7.03 16.60
CA ARG A 36 33.91 6.29 15.45
C ARG A 36 34.42 4.86 15.44
N ARG A 37 33.52 3.92 15.15
CA ARG A 37 33.86 2.51 14.93
C ARG A 37 33.89 2.25 13.42
N LEU A 38 34.99 1.63 12.97
CA LEU A 38 35.11 1.07 11.62
C LEU A 38 35.09 -0.45 11.75
N GLU A 39 34.24 -1.09 10.96
CA GLU A 39 34.23 -2.54 10.80
C GLU A 39 34.80 -2.88 9.43
N CYS A 40 35.82 -3.75 9.45
CA CYS A 40 36.53 -4.15 8.25
C CYS A 40 36.66 -5.67 8.20
N VAL A 41 36.76 -6.20 6.97
CA VAL A 41 37.24 -7.56 6.71
C VAL A 41 38.54 -7.53 5.95
N THR A 42 39.43 -8.50 6.20
CA THR A 42 40.73 -8.56 5.57
C THR A 42 40.99 -9.94 4.97
N GLY A 43 42.03 -10.06 4.15
CA GLY A 43 42.52 -11.33 3.60
C GLY A 43 41.41 -12.14 2.91
N GLN A 44 41.34 -13.42 3.20
CA GLN A 44 40.34 -14.31 2.59
C GLN A 44 38.89 -13.89 2.87
N ASN A 45 38.59 -13.29 4.01
CA ASN A 45 37.24 -12.84 4.33
C ASN A 45 36.84 -11.64 3.46
N ALA A 46 37.78 -10.76 3.13
CA ALA A 46 37.56 -9.68 2.19
C ALA A 46 37.21 -10.21 0.79
N PHE A 47 37.97 -11.19 0.31
CA PHE A 47 37.67 -11.85 -1.00
C PHE A 47 36.30 -12.54 -0.98
N ARG A 48 35.98 -13.30 0.06
CA ARG A 48 34.65 -13.93 0.19
C ARG A 48 33.53 -12.90 0.20
N PHE A 49 33.70 -11.78 0.92
CA PHE A 49 32.73 -10.71 0.98
C PHE A 49 32.51 -10.08 -0.41
N ILE A 50 33.59 -9.76 -1.13
CA ILE A 50 33.53 -9.19 -2.47
C ILE A 50 32.87 -10.17 -3.44
N ASN A 51 33.29 -11.43 -3.47
CA ASN A 51 32.72 -12.44 -4.34
C ASN A 51 31.22 -12.67 -4.09
N ASN A 52 30.77 -12.63 -2.84
CA ASN A 52 29.34 -12.74 -2.54
C ASN A 52 28.56 -11.53 -3.09
N LYS A 53 29.13 -10.34 -3.05
CA LYS A 53 28.51 -9.14 -3.63
C LYS A 53 28.45 -9.21 -5.17
N LEU A 54 29.51 -9.68 -5.81
CA LEU A 54 29.53 -9.89 -7.26
C LEU A 54 28.50 -10.93 -7.70
N LYS A 55 28.42 -12.08 -7.02
CA LYS A 55 27.37 -13.07 -7.28
C LYS A 55 25.95 -12.53 -7.12
N THR A 56 25.74 -11.66 -6.14
CA THR A 56 24.42 -11.00 -5.99
C THR A 56 24.12 -10.08 -7.16
N LEU A 57 25.12 -9.34 -7.67
CA LEU A 57 24.98 -8.48 -8.83
C LEU A 57 24.71 -9.32 -10.09
N GLU A 58 25.48 -10.38 -10.32
CA GLU A 58 25.26 -11.34 -11.43
C GLU A 58 23.83 -11.86 -11.41
N PHE A 59 23.34 -12.34 -10.26
CA PHE A 59 21.95 -12.79 -10.11
C PHE A 59 20.92 -11.71 -10.47
N VAL A 60 21.12 -10.46 -10.03
CA VAL A 60 20.24 -9.35 -10.35
C VAL A 60 20.26 -9.05 -11.87
N CYS A 61 21.44 -9.09 -12.49
CA CYS A 61 21.60 -8.87 -13.92
C CYS A 61 20.87 -9.96 -14.72
N ASP A 62 20.99 -11.21 -14.31
CA ASP A 62 20.31 -12.35 -14.94
C ASP A 62 18.80 -12.23 -14.85
N GLU A 63 18.25 -11.94 -13.65
CA GLU A 63 16.81 -11.73 -13.44
C GLU A 63 16.25 -10.57 -14.28
N LEU A 64 17.01 -9.50 -14.40
CA LEU A 64 16.62 -8.32 -15.19
C LEU A 64 16.96 -8.42 -16.67
N LYS A 65 17.65 -9.50 -17.10
CA LYS A 65 18.20 -9.67 -18.46
C LYS A 65 18.98 -8.42 -18.89
N SER A 66 19.94 -8.02 -18.06
CA SER A 66 20.76 -6.84 -18.22
C SER A 66 22.23 -7.15 -17.97
N THR A 67 23.12 -6.21 -18.26
CA THR A 67 24.52 -6.25 -17.89
C THR A 67 24.80 -5.37 -16.70
N ASP A 68 25.95 -5.53 -16.05
CA ASP A 68 26.40 -4.72 -14.90
C ASP A 68 26.32 -3.22 -15.20
N ASP A 69 26.70 -2.81 -16.41
CA ASP A 69 26.70 -1.40 -16.81
C ASP A 69 25.31 -0.82 -17.00
N ASN A 70 24.32 -1.65 -17.35
CA ASN A 70 22.97 -1.22 -17.73
C ASN A 70 21.90 -1.57 -16.70
N VAL A 71 22.24 -2.29 -15.62
CA VAL A 71 21.27 -2.76 -14.63
C VAL A 71 20.51 -1.62 -13.94
N ILE A 72 21.19 -0.52 -13.66
CA ILE A 72 20.58 0.65 -13.01
C ILE A 72 19.56 1.31 -13.95
N ASP A 73 19.93 1.52 -15.22
CA ASP A 73 19.02 2.10 -16.22
C ASP A 73 17.80 1.20 -16.46
N LYS A 74 18.01 -0.12 -16.46
CA LYS A 74 16.93 -1.09 -16.55
C LYS A 74 15.95 -0.98 -15.37
N ILE A 75 16.46 -0.87 -14.14
CA ILE A 75 15.64 -0.68 -12.93
C ILE A 75 14.84 0.63 -13.02
N ILE A 76 15.49 1.72 -13.40
CA ILE A 76 14.83 3.03 -13.57
C ILE A 76 13.73 2.94 -14.64
N GLY A 77 14.03 2.30 -15.77
CA GLY A 77 13.07 2.06 -16.85
C GLY A 77 11.82 1.30 -16.35
N LEU A 78 12.02 0.18 -15.65
CA LEU A 78 10.92 -0.61 -15.08
C LEU A 78 10.10 0.17 -14.05
N GLN A 79 10.75 0.99 -13.21
CA GLN A 79 10.04 1.85 -12.26
C GLN A 79 9.16 2.90 -12.96
N ASN A 80 9.67 3.49 -14.05
CA ASN A 80 8.92 4.47 -14.84
C ASN A 80 7.75 3.83 -15.57
N GLU A 81 7.95 2.64 -16.15
CA GLU A 81 6.91 1.85 -16.80
C GLU A 81 5.80 1.50 -15.79
N LEU A 82 6.16 1.00 -14.63
CA LEU A 82 5.22 0.69 -13.54
C LEU A 82 4.41 1.92 -13.11
N LYS A 83 5.04 3.09 -13.00
CA LYS A 83 4.33 4.36 -12.71
C LYS A 83 3.35 4.72 -13.82
N SER A 84 3.76 4.55 -15.09
CA SER A 84 2.90 4.87 -16.24
C SER A 84 1.71 3.92 -16.33
N LEU A 85 1.93 2.62 -16.14
CA LEU A 85 0.87 1.60 -16.10
C LEU A 85 -0.11 1.84 -14.97
N LYS A 86 0.36 2.19 -13.77
CA LYS A 86 -0.52 2.56 -12.64
C LYS A 86 -1.40 3.76 -12.98
N LYS A 87 -0.84 4.81 -13.62
CA LYS A 87 -1.64 5.98 -14.04
C LYS A 87 -2.69 5.60 -15.09
N LYS A 88 -2.33 4.81 -16.09
CA LYS A 88 -3.28 4.33 -17.12
C LYS A 88 -4.39 3.50 -16.50
N ASN A 89 -4.05 2.60 -15.57
CA ASN A 89 -5.05 1.78 -14.88
C ASN A 89 -6.07 2.62 -14.13
N ILE A 90 -5.61 3.66 -13.40
CA ILE A 90 -6.52 4.59 -12.70
C ILE A 90 -7.45 5.31 -13.69
N LEU A 91 -6.96 5.75 -14.86
CA LEU A 91 -7.79 6.40 -15.88
C LEU A 91 -8.84 5.44 -16.44
N TYR A 92 -8.46 4.22 -16.80
CA TYR A 92 -9.40 3.20 -17.29
C TYR A 92 -10.44 2.84 -16.23
N SER A 93 -10.03 2.66 -14.97
CA SER A 93 -10.97 2.44 -13.87
C SER A 93 -11.93 3.61 -13.72
N LYS A 94 -11.46 4.85 -13.81
CA LYS A 94 -12.32 6.04 -13.71
C LYS A 94 -13.35 6.11 -14.86
N ASP A 95 -12.94 5.86 -16.08
CA ASP A 95 -13.83 5.85 -17.23
C ASP A 95 -14.86 4.72 -17.13
N PHE A 96 -14.42 3.53 -16.75
CA PHE A 96 -15.29 2.39 -16.48
C PHE A 96 -16.31 2.70 -15.38
N LEU A 97 -15.87 3.20 -14.23
CA LEU A 97 -16.73 3.53 -13.09
C LEU A 97 -17.70 4.70 -13.42
N THR A 98 -17.27 5.66 -14.24
CA THR A 98 -18.15 6.74 -14.70
C THR A 98 -19.28 6.20 -15.60
N ASN A 99 -18.96 5.25 -16.48
CA ASN A 99 -19.99 4.62 -17.31
C ASN A 99 -20.91 3.71 -16.48
N LEU A 100 -20.36 2.99 -15.51
CA LEU A 100 -21.13 2.18 -14.57
C LEU A 100 -22.11 3.04 -13.78
N TYR A 101 -21.65 4.18 -13.25
CA TYR A 101 -22.47 5.14 -12.51
C TYR A 101 -23.65 5.66 -13.33
N LYS A 102 -23.51 5.87 -14.64
CA LYS A 102 -24.64 6.31 -15.51
C LYS A 102 -25.79 5.32 -15.53
N GLY A 103 -25.54 4.05 -15.23
CA GLY A 103 -26.58 3.02 -15.13
C GLY A 103 -27.26 2.95 -13.75
N TYR A 104 -26.78 3.70 -12.75
CA TYR A 104 -27.31 3.62 -11.40
C TYR A 104 -28.59 4.45 -11.23
N SER A 105 -29.54 3.89 -10.52
CA SER A 105 -30.80 4.54 -10.18
C SER A 105 -30.84 4.87 -8.70
N GLY A 106 -30.44 6.11 -8.36
CA GLY A 106 -30.59 6.62 -7.01
C GLY A 106 -32.06 6.83 -6.64
N PHE A 107 -32.43 6.62 -5.39
CA PHE A 107 -33.77 6.93 -4.87
C PHE A 107 -33.70 8.03 -3.81
N ASN A 108 -34.78 8.81 -3.70
CA ASN A 108 -34.85 9.94 -2.80
C ASN A 108 -35.20 9.50 -1.38
N LEU A 109 -34.44 9.99 -0.42
CA LEU A 109 -34.73 9.95 1.01
C LEU A 109 -35.29 11.32 1.49
N LYS A 110 -35.59 11.41 2.78
CA LYS A 110 -35.97 12.68 3.43
C LYS A 110 -34.89 13.76 3.20
N ASN A 111 -35.26 15.02 3.22
CA ASN A 111 -34.37 16.19 3.06
C ASN A 111 -33.59 16.25 1.73
N ASN A 112 -34.14 15.73 0.65
CA ASN A 112 -33.54 15.71 -0.69
C ASN A 112 -32.15 15.00 -0.73
N VAL A 113 -32.01 13.95 0.05
CA VAL A 113 -30.83 13.07 0.01
C VAL A 113 -31.07 11.99 -1.05
N ILE A 114 -30.12 11.81 -1.96
CA ILE A 114 -30.17 10.72 -2.94
C ILE A 114 -29.36 9.54 -2.41
N CYS A 115 -30.01 8.39 -2.32
CA CYS A 115 -29.38 7.14 -1.88
C CYS A 115 -29.09 6.23 -3.07
N PHE A 116 -27.89 5.71 -3.13
CA PHE A 116 -27.44 4.66 -4.05
C PHE A 116 -27.18 3.39 -3.26
N LEU A 117 -27.76 2.29 -3.67
CA LEU A 117 -27.58 0.98 -3.07
C LEU A 117 -27.34 -0.04 -4.19
N GLU A 118 -26.08 -0.24 -4.51
CA GLU A 118 -25.68 -0.96 -5.71
C GLU A 118 -24.80 -2.15 -5.39
N ARG A 119 -24.96 -3.23 -6.15
CA ARG A 119 -24.08 -4.40 -6.14
C ARG A 119 -23.06 -4.27 -7.27
N ILE A 120 -21.80 -4.46 -6.93
CA ILE A 120 -20.70 -4.40 -7.89
C ILE A 120 -19.76 -5.54 -7.55
N ASP A 121 -19.60 -6.49 -8.45
CA ASP A 121 -18.72 -7.63 -8.23
C ASP A 121 -17.25 -7.19 -8.28
N ASP A 122 -16.43 -7.77 -7.39
CA ASP A 122 -14.96 -7.57 -7.32
C ASP A 122 -14.48 -6.11 -7.22
N LEU A 123 -15.28 -5.20 -6.65
CA LEU A 123 -14.88 -3.80 -6.44
C LEU A 123 -13.79 -3.69 -5.37
N ASP A 124 -12.64 -3.12 -5.73
CA ASP A 124 -11.56 -2.90 -4.78
C ASP A 124 -11.76 -1.61 -3.94
N PRO A 125 -11.01 -1.44 -2.81
CA PRO A 125 -11.13 -0.25 -1.97
C PRO A 125 -10.79 1.07 -2.67
N ASN A 126 -9.92 1.08 -3.68
CA ASN A 126 -9.56 2.30 -4.42
C ASN A 126 -10.65 2.65 -5.43
N GLU A 127 -11.17 1.66 -6.12
CA GLU A 127 -12.29 1.80 -7.04
C GLU A 127 -13.56 2.25 -6.32
N SER A 128 -13.82 1.70 -5.13
CA SER A 128 -14.96 2.14 -4.31
C SER A 128 -14.87 3.62 -3.93
N ARG A 129 -13.67 4.11 -3.60
CA ARG A 129 -13.45 5.55 -3.34
C ARG A 129 -13.65 6.39 -4.59
N LEU A 130 -13.08 5.98 -5.73
CA LEU A 130 -13.28 6.70 -7.00
C LEU A 130 -14.76 6.78 -7.37
N LEU A 131 -15.50 5.68 -7.24
CA LEU A 131 -16.94 5.67 -7.53
C LEU A 131 -17.73 6.56 -6.57
N THR A 132 -17.40 6.54 -5.28
CA THR A 132 -18.03 7.45 -4.32
C THR A 132 -17.71 8.91 -4.58
N ASP A 133 -16.52 9.23 -5.08
CA ASP A 133 -16.16 10.59 -5.48
C ASP A 133 -16.93 11.03 -6.73
N ILE A 134 -17.16 10.13 -7.69
CA ILE A 134 -18.03 10.37 -8.86
C ILE A 134 -19.47 10.65 -8.40
N ILE A 135 -20.01 9.85 -7.49
CA ILE A 135 -21.37 10.06 -6.95
C ILE A 135 -21.47 11.44 -6.25
N LYS A 136 -20.50 11.76 -5.39
CA LYS A 136 -20.47 13.05 -4.67
C LYS A 136 -20.33 14.27 -5.58
N SER A 137 -19.57 14.15 -6.67
CA SER A 137 -19.39 15.25 -7.62
C SER A 137 -20.67 15.57 -8.39
N ASN A 138 -21.54 14.57 -8.56
CA ASN A 138 -22.83 14.73 -9.24
C ASN A 138 -23.99 15.04 -8.27
N HIS A 139 -23.81 14.73 -6.96
CA HIS A 139 -24.89 14.88 -5.96
C HIS A 139 -24.35 15.46 -4.65
N ASN A 140 -24.66 16.71 -4.36
CA ASN A 140 -24.24 17.41 -3.14
C ASN A 140 -24.71 16.75 -1.85
N LYS A 141 -25.86 16.05 -1.87
CA LYS A 141 -26.45 15.33 -0.75
C LYS A 141 -26.64 13.87 -1.16
N SER A 142 -25.63 13.05 -0.98
CA SER A 142 -25.66 11.65 -1.36
C SER A 142 -25.26 10.73 -0.20
N LEU A 143 -25.96 9.62 -0.12
CA LEU A 143 -25.65 8.45 0.70
C LEU A 143 -25.45 7.28 -0.26
N SER A 144 -24.37 6.55 -0.16
CA SER A 144 -24.14 5.39 -1.01
C SER A 144 -23.69 4.17 -0.21
N PHE A 145 -24.26 3.04 -0.57
CA PHE A 145 -23.88 1.71 -0.14
C PHE A 145 -23.47 0.92 -1.39
N LEU A 146 -22.18 0.73 -1.56
CA LEU A 146 -21.63 -0.07 -2.64
C LEU A 146 -21.27 -1.44 -2.07
N ILE A 147 -21.93 -2.48 -2.53
CA ILE A 147 -21.78 -3.82 -1.99
C ILE A 147 -21.01 -4.67 -3.01
N SER A 148 -19.79 -5.04 -2.64
CA SER A 148 -18.94 -5.91 -3.46
C SER A 148 -19.02 -7.32 -2.96
N GLU A 149 -19.34 -8.24 -3.85
CA GLU A 149 -19.37 -9.67 -3.56
C GLU A 149 -18.14 -10.33 -4.18
N SER A 150 -17.36 -11.02 -3.36
CA SER A 150 -16.23 -11.83 -3.76
C SER A 150 -16.45 -13.28 -3.33
N LYS A 151 -15.65 -14.23 -3.83
CA LYS A 151 -15.82 -15.68 -3.59
C LYS A 151 -15.96 -16.09 -2.11
N LYS A 152 -15.49 -15.28 -1.17
CA LYS A 152 -15.48 -15.63 0.26
C LYS A 152 -16.19 -14.64 1.17
N ASN A 153 -16.35 -13.39 0.75
CA ASN A 153 -16.82 -12.31 1.61
C ASN A 153 -17.67 -11.32 0.81
N ILE A 154 -18.58 -10.66 1.50
CA ILE A 154 -19.30 -9.50 1.01
C ILE A 154 -18.71 -8.26 1.70
N THR A 155 -18.34 -7.25 0.95
CA THR A 155 -17.82 -5.98 1.47
C THR A 155 -18.80 -4.86 1.16
N CYS A 156 -19.22 -4.13 2.17
CA CYS A 156 -20.07 -2.95 2.02
C CYS A 156 -19.24 -1.69 2.25
N TYR A 157 -19.16 -0.84 1.25
CA TYR A 157 -18.58 0.50 1.33
C TYR A 157 -19.70 1.51 1.53
N ILE A 158 -19.66 2.22 2.66
CA ILE A 158 -20.65 3.22 3.04
C ILE A 158 -20.04 4.60 2.84
N CYS A 159 -20.69 5.44 2.08
CA CYS A 159 -20.21 6.79 1.87
C CYS A 159 -21.32 7.82 2.07
N VAL A 160 -20.99 8.88 2.80
CA VAL A 160 -21.91 9.97 3.19
C VAL A 160 -21.31 11.30 2.75
N SER A 161 -22.07 12.13 2.06
CA SER A 161 -21.66 13.50 1.73
C SER A 161 -21.56 14.35 2.98
N LYS A 162 -20.57 15.26 3.02
CA LYS A 162 -20.30 16.13 4.19
C LYS A 162 -21.55 16.91 4.64
N ASN A 163 -22.40 17.31 3.71
CA ASN A 163 -23.58 18.14 3.97
C ASN A 163 -24.74 17.41 4.68
N ILE A 164 -24.63 16.09 4.87
CA ILE A 164 -25.69 15.28 5.50
C ILE A 164 -25.19 14.44 6.68
N ILE A 165 -23.98 14.70 7.16
CA ILE A 165 -23.37 13.93 8.28
C ILE A 165 -24.23 14.00 9.55
N SER A 166 -24.93 15.11 9.79
CA SER A 166 -25.85 15.27 10.93
C SER A 166 -27.06 14.33 10.86
N SER A 167 -27.48 13.95 9.66
CA SER A 167 -28.63 13.04 9.47
C SER A 167 -28.20 11.59 9.25
N TYR A 168 -27.08 11.38 8.54
CA TYR A 168 -26.52 10.07 8.25
C TYR A 168 -25.02 10.07 8.49
N ASN A 169 -24.54 9.13 9.27
CA ASN A 169 -23.14 9.02 9.65
C ASN A 169 -22.60 7.63 9.27
N ALA A 170 -21.57 7.56 8.41
CA ALA A 170 -21.06 6.30 7.90
C ALA A 170 -20.51 5.39 9.01
N LYS A 171 -19.90 5.97 10.04
CA LYS A 171 -19.40 5.22 11.22
C LYS A 171 -20.55 4.58 12.01
N ASN A 172 -21.66 5.29 12.20
CA ASN A 172 -22.81 4.74 12.93
C ASN A 172 -23.51 3.64 12.11
N LEU A 173 -23.75 3.90 10.81
CA LEU A 173 -24.31 2.91 9.89
C LEU A 173 -23.44 1.63 9.83
N SER A 174 -22.12 1.78 9.83
CA SER A 174 -21.22 0.63 9.87
C SER A 174 -21.33 -0.18 11.16
N ARG A 175 -21.57 0.47 12.30
CA ARG A 175 -21.79 -0.22 13.60
C ARG A 175 -23.10 -1.01 13.60
N GLU A 176 -24.18 -0.43 13.08
CA GLU A 176 -25.48 -1.11 12.96
C GLU A 176 -25.36 -2.36 12.10
N LEU A 177 -24.68 -2.26 10.94
CA LEU A 177 -24.43 -3.40 10.05
C LEU A 177 -23.52 -4.46 10.73
N ASN A 178 -22.47 -4.04 11.43
CA ASN A 178 -21.62 -4.95 12.19
C ASN A 178 -22.42 -5.73 13.25
N THR A 179 -23.27 -5.04 14.00
CA THR A 179 -24.08 -5.65 15.05
C THR A 179 -25.10 -6.63 14.47
N LYS A 180 -25.74 -6.26 13.35
CA LYS A 180 -26.80 -7.09 12.73
C LYS A 180 -26.26 -8.34 12.07
N PHE A 181 -25.12 -8.25 11.37
CA PHE A 181 -24.59 -9.33 10.52
C PHE A 181 -23.25 -9.88 11.00
N ASN A 182 -22.85 -9.60 12.24
CA ASN A 182 -21.56 -10.01 12.80
C ASN A 182 -20.38 -9.65 11.87
N GLY A 183 -20.47 -8.48 11.23
CA GLY A 183 -19.47 -7.98 10.30
C GLY A 183 -18.25 -7.44 11.03
N LYS A 184 -17.18 -7.23 10.27
CA LYS A 184 -15.93 -6.61 10.77
C LYS A 184 -15.60 -5.40 9.92
N GLY A 185 -15.33 -4.28 10.58
CA GLY A 185 -14.95 -3.06 9.88
C GLY A 185 -15.35 -1.81 10.64
N GLY A 186 -15.21 -0.66 9.97
CA GLY A 186 -15.50 0.65 10.52
C GLY A 186 -14.97 1.74 9.60
N GLY A 187 -14.94 2.97 10.11
CA GLY A 187 -14.49 4.11 9.34
C GLY A 187 -14.68 5.41 10.10
N ASN A 188 -14.73 6.50 9.35
CA ASN A 188 -15.07 7.84 9.85
C ASN A 188 -16.49 8.24 9.48
N ASP A 189 -16.86 9.48 9.78
CA ASP A 189 -18.23 9.97 9.58
C ASP A 189 -18.67 10.01 8.09
N THR A 190 -17.72 10.09 7.16
CA THR A 190 -17.99 10.21 5.72
C THR A 190 -17.75 8.94 4.93
N PHE A 191 -16.97 7.99 5.45
CA PHE A 191 -16.63 6.75 4.75
C PHE A 191 -16.36 5.63 5.75
N ALA A 192 -17.01 4.49 5.56
CA ALA A 192 -16.79 3.28 6.34
C ALA A 192 -16.82 2.05 5.44
N THR A 193 -16.19 0.98 5.89
CA THR A 193 -16.16 -0.32 5.22
C THR A 193 -16.51 -1.41 6.20
N VAL A 194 -17.39 -2.32 5.81
CA VAL A 194 -17.77 -3.50 6.60
C VAL A 194 -17.65 -4.74 5.75
N VAL A 195 -17.05 -5.78 6.31
CA VAL A 195 -16.86 -7.07 5.66
C VAL A 195 -17.70 -8.13 6.37
N PHE A 196 -18.43 -8.93 5.62
CA PHE A 196 -19.30 -9.98 6.09
C PHE A 196 -18.87 -11.32 5.50
N SER A 197 -18.93 -12.39 6.31
CA SER A 197 -18.60 -13.75 5.89
C SER A 197 -19.84 -14.64 5.68
N ASP A 198 -20.95 -14.39 6.40
CA ASP A 198 -22.09 -15.27 6.51
C ASP A 198 -23.43 -14.57 6.24
N THR A 199 -23.51 -13.79 5.16
CA THR A 199 -24.74 -13.10 4.78
C THR A 199 -24.88 -13.04 3.26
N THR A 200 -26.00 -12.53 2.77
CA THR A 200 -26.28 -12.35 1.35
C THR A 200 -26.58 -10.89 1.03
N PHE A 201 -26.38 -10.49 -0.23
CA PHE A 201 -26.70 -9.15 -0.70
C PHE A 201 -28.15 -8.74 -0.34
N ASP A 202 -29.13 -9.62 -0.55
CA ASP A 202 -30.55 -9.29 -0.33
C ASP A 202 -30.85 -8.99 1.15
N LYS A 203 -30.25 -9.75 2.08
CA LYS A 203 -30.41 -9.49 3.51
C LYS A 203 -29.84 -8.14 3.92
N ILE A 204 -28.63 -7.81 3.42
CA ILE A 204 -27.99 -6.52 3.65
C ILE A 204 -28.83 -5.39 3.06
N LYS A 205 -29.30 -5.55 1.81
CA LYS A 205 -30.15 -4.58 1.11
C LYS A 205 -31.43 -4.29 1.88
N THR A 206 -32.12 -5.32 2.34
CA THR A 206 -33.36 -5.19 3.12
C THR A 206 -33.12 -4.40 4.38
N PHE A 207 -32.11 -4.78 5.17
CA PHE A 207 -31.78 -4.09 6.40
C PHE A 207 -31.34 -2.65 6.19
N ILE A 208 -30.49 -2.37 5.19
CA ILE A 208 -30.12 -0.98 4.86
C ILE A 208 -31.37 -0.17 4.53
N THR A 209 -32.30 -0.71 3.74
CA THR A 209 -33.54 -0.02 3.38
C THR A 209 -34.45 0.27 4.59
N GLU A 210 -34.38 -0.55 5.64
CA GLU A 210 -35.12 -0.33 6.90
C GLU A 210 -34.50 0.80 7.73
N ILE A 211 -33.18 0.86 7.87
CA ILE A 211 -32.50 1.83 8.75
C ILE A 211 -32.34 3.23 8.16
N ILE A 212 -32.53 3.40 6.83
CA ILE A 212 -32.41 4.72 6.17
C ILE A 212 -33.78 5.39 5.91
N LYS A 213 -34.87 4.73 6.13
CA LYS A 213 -36.23 5.29 6.02
C LYS A 213 -36.58 6.15 7.23
#